data_5782a40093f46c15c48132db6122ee30
#
_entry.id   5782a40093f46c15c48132db6122ee30
#
_cell.length_a   1.000
_cell.length_b   1.000
_cell.length_c   1.000
_cell.angle_alpha   90.00
_cell.angle_beta   90.00
_cell.angle_gamma   90.00
#
_symmetry.space_group_name_H-M   'P 1'
#
loop_
_entity.id
_entity.type
_entity.pdbx_description
1 polymer ?
#
loop_
_entity_poly.entity_id
_entity_poly.type
_entity_poly.pdbx_seq_one_letter_code
_entity_poly.pdbx_strand_id
1 'polypeptide(L)'
;QWLPSVPVFQILSLSVGIQIILSTSGSIYQAANDTKSLFICGVFSALLNVSGILAGIFIFKSLEAVAWCICATFAINFIQCYVWMYKVTLKRSLASLIRQLISPAPLVGILIVCLWSIHQSSIILPELANLFIKAVIAVLISCIYIQLSGVYNIINFLKSKIKR
;
A
#
# COMPACT_ATOMS: atom_id res chain seq x y z
N GLN A 1 -27.46 -3.63 -10.41
CA GLN A 1 -26.78 -2.84 -11.45
C GLN A 1 -25.27 -2.78 -11.29
N TRP A 2 -24.71 -2.90 -10.06
CA TRP A 2 -23.27 -2.74 -9.76
C TRP A 2 -22.47 -4.05 -9.73
N LEU A 3 -23.10 -5.22 -9.89
CA LEU A 3 -22.44 -6.54 -9.85
C LEU A 3 -21.24 -6.67 -10.82
N PRO A 4 -21.28 -6.14 -12.06
CA PRO A 4 -20.13 -6.23 -12.96
C PRO A 4 -18.91 -5.41 -12.52
N SER A 5 -19.09 -4.44 -11.59
CA SER A 5 -18.00 -3.61 -11.07
C SER A 5 -17.23 -4.26 -9.92
N VAL A 6 -17.79 -5.30 -9.28
CA VAL A 6 -17.20 -5.96 -8.12
C VAL A 6 -15.79 -6.51 -8.42
N PRO A 7 -15.55 -7.26 -9.52
CA PRO A 7 -14.21 -7.76 -9.82
C PRO A 7 -13.19 -6.63 -10.03
N VAL A 8 -13.61 -5.55 -10.67
CA VAL A 8 -12.74 -4.37 -10.91
C VAL A 8 -12.31 -3.75 -9.58
N PHE A 9 -13.24 -3.55 -8.64
CA PHE A 9 -12.91 -3.04 -7.31
C PHE A 9 -12.00 -3.97 -6.52
N GLN A 10 -12.20 -5.28 -6.61
CA GLN A 10 -11.34 -6.28 -5.97
C GLN A 10 -9.90 -6.19 -6.50
N ILE A 11 -9.73 -6.09 -7.82
CA ILE A 11 -8.42 -5.96 -8.46
C ILE A 11 -7.76 -4.64 -8.04
N LEU A 12 -8.46 -3.52 -8.13
CA LEU A 12 -7.92 -2.21 -7.76
C LEU A 12 -7.56 -2.12 -6.28
N SER A 13 -8.29 -2.79 -5.39
CA SER A 13 -7.99 -2.82 -3.95
C SER A 13 -6.60 -3.40 -3.65
N LEU A 14 -6.09 -4.31 -4.48
CA LEU A 14 -4.73 -4.83 -4.35
C LEU A 14 -3.67 -3.74 -4.53
N SER A 15 -3.95 -2.75 -5.37
CA SER A 15 -3.00 -1.65 -5.63
C SER A 15 -3.00 -0.56 -4.56
N VAL A 16 -4.04 -0.50 -3.69
CA VAL A 16 -4.20 0.57 -2.70
C VAL A 16 -3.01 0.65 -1.74
N GLY A 17 -2.52 -0.49 -1.26
CA GLY A 17 -1.35 -0.53 -0.39
C GLY A 17 -0.10 0.07 -1.05
N ILE A 18 0.13 -0.25 -2.33
CA ILE A 18 1.24 0.30 -3.11
C ILE A 18 1.06 1.81 -3.31
N GLN A 19 -0.16 2.27 -3.60
CA GLN A 19 -0.47 3.69 -3.78
C GLN A 19 -0.23 4.51 -2.52
N ILE A 20 -0.63 4.00 -1.34
CA ILE A 20 -0.40 4.66 -0.04
C ILE A 20 1.10 4.82 0.19
N ILE A 21 1.91 3.79 -0.06
CA ILE A 21 3.35 3.87 0.10
C ILE A 21 3.95 4.85 -0.91
N LEU A 22 3.53 4.80 -2.18
CA LEU A 22 3.98 5.74 -3.22
C LEU A 22 3.67 7.20 -2.88
N SER A 23 2.53 7.48 -2.25
CA SER A 23 2.14 8.85 -1.89
C SER A 23 3.12 9.50 -0.92
N THR A 24 3.84 8.72 -0.11
CA THR A 24 4.86 9.23 0.82
C THR A 24 6.19 9.58 0.13
N SER A 25 6.44 9.06 -1.07
CA SER A 25 7.71 9.28 -1.78
C SER A 25 7.96 10.76 -2.09
N GLY A 26 6.90 11.51 -2.41
CA GLY A 26 6.98 12.94 -2.71
C GLY A 26 7.55 13.76 -1.54
N SER A 27 7.10 13.50 -0.33
CA SER A 27 7.60 14.18 0.87
C SER A 27 9.06 13.82 1.18
N ILE A 28 9.48 12.59 0.88
CA ILE A 28 10.88 12.17 1.06
C ILE A 28 11.79 12.90 0.09
N TYR A 29 11.43 13.00 -1.21
CA TYR A 29 12.19 13.76 -2.18
C TYR A 29 12.29 15.25 -1.81
N GLN A 30 11.20 15.84 -1.33
CA GLN A 30 11.19 17.24 -0.88
C GLN A 30 12.09 17.44 0.35
N ALA A 31 12.01 16.55 1.34
CA ALA A 31 12.87 16.60 2.53
C ALA A 31 14.36 16.43 2.18
N ALA A 32 14.67 15.66 1.13
CA ALA A 32 16.03 15.50 0.60
C ALA A 32 16.46 16.67 -0.31
N ASN A 33 15.62 17.65 -0.56
CA ASN A 33 15.83 18.77 -1.48
C ASN A 33 16.19 18.31 -2.92
N ASP A 34 15.61 17.18 -3.35
CA ASP A 34 15.85 16.56 -4.67
C ASP A 34 14.57 16.64 -5.53
N THR A 35 14.16 17.87 -5.84
CA THR A 35 12.99 18.16 -6.67
C THR A 35 13.15 17.67 -8.11
N LYS A 36 14.38 17.58 -8.60
CA LYS A 36 14.68 17.08 -9.94
C LYS A 36 14.32 15.59 -10.06
N SER A 37 14.75 14.76 -9.12
CA SER A 37 14.38 13.35 -9.09
C SER A 37 12.89 13.15 -8.91
N LEU A 38 12.23 13.97 -8.08
CA LEU A 38 10.77 13.97 -7.92
C LEU A 38 10.07 14.21 -9.25
N PHE A 39 10.51 15.24 -10.02
CA PHE A 39 9.94 15.56 -11.32
C PHE A 39 10.13 14.42 -12.32
N ILE A 40 11.34 13.87 -12.43
CA ILE A 40 11.64 12.76 -13.35
C ILE A 40 10.78 11.53 -13.02
N CYS A 41 10.70 11.15 -11.75
CA CYS A 41 9.86 10.03 -11.32
C CYS A 41 8.38 10.30 -11.58
N GLY A 42 7.91 11.53 -11.39
CA GLY A 42 6.54 11.94 -11.68
C GLY A 42 6.18 11.83 -13.18
N VAL A 43 7.05 12.32 -14.05
CA VAL A 43 6.86 12.22 -15.51
C VAL A 43 6.84 10.75 -15.95
N PHE A 44 7.78 9.94 -15.46
CA PHE A 44 7.81 8.51 -15.76
C PHE A 44 6.52 7.81 -15.28
N SER A 45 6.06 8.11 -14.06
CA SER A 45 4.82 7.59 -13.51
C SER A 45 3.61 7.94 -14.37
N ALA A 46 3.51 9.20 -14.80
CA ALA A 46 2.42 9.66 -15.66
C ALA A 46 2.39 8.93 -17.01
N LEU A 47 3.55 8.83 -17.67
CA LEU A 47 3.67 8.12 -18.94
C LEU A 47 3.33 6.62 -18.79
N LEU A 48 3.81 5.99 -17.73
CA LEU A 48 3.53 4.58 -17.46
C LEU A 48 2.05 4.33 -17.22
N ASN A 49 1.39 5.18 -16.42
CA ASN A 49 -0.03 5.04 -16.12
C ASN A 49 -0.89 5.25 -17.40
N VAL A 50 -0.60 6.29 -18.17
CA VAL A 50 -1.32 6.55 -19.43
C VAL A 50 -1.15 5.38 -20.40
N SER A 51 0.07 4.89 -20.58
CA SER A 51 0.33 3.75 -21.48
C SER A 51 -0.36 2.47 -21.00
N GLY A 52 -0.39 2.21 -19.70
CA GLY A 52 -1.09 1.06 -19.13
C GLY A 52 -2.61 1.12 -19.33
N ILE A 53 -3.22 2.29 -19.12
CA ILE A 53 -4.65 2.49 -19.38
C ILE A 53 -4.97 2.30 -20.86
N LEU A 54 -4.19 2.90 -21.75
CA LEU A 54 -4.37 2.76 -23.20
C LEU A 54 -4.22 1.30 -23.64
N ALA A 55 -3.23 0.59 -23.13
CA ALA A 55 -3.05 -0.84 -23.40
C ALA A 55 -4.27 -1.65 -22.92
N GLY A 56 -4.78 -1.37 -21.74
CA GLY A 56 -5.98 -2.02 -21.20
C GLY A 56 -7.21 -1.81 -22.09
N ILE A 57 -7.41 -0.59 -22.59
CA ILE A 57 -8.56 -0.23 -23.41
C ILE A 57 -8.44 -0.79 -24.83
N PHE A 58 -7.31 -0.57 -25.50
CA PHE A 58 -7.18 -0.85 -26.92
C PHE A 58 -6.78 -2.29 -27.24
N ILE A 59 -5.97 -2.91 -26.38
CA ILE A 59 -5.47 -4.27 -26.59
C ILE A 59 -6.43 -5.30 -26.00
N PHE A 60 -6.79 -5.15 -24.74
CA PHE A 60 -7.56 -6.16 -24.02
C PHE A 60 -9.07 -5.93 -24.05
N LYS A 61 -9.54 -4.72 -24.27
CA LYS A 61 -10.96 -4.35 -24.45
C LYS A 61 -11.89 -4.81 -23.33
N SER A 62 -11.39 -4.96 -22.11
CA SER A 62 -12.18 -5.33 -20.95
C SER A 62 -11.85 -4.45 -19.73
N LEU A 63 -12.86 -4.15 -18.90
CA LEU A 63 -12.67 -3.32 -17.71
C LEU A 63 -11.75 -3.99 -16.67
N GLU A 64 -11.84 -5.30 -16.55
CA GLU A 64 -10.98 -6.07 -15.65
C GLU A 64 -9.50 -6.01 -16.11
N ALA A 65 -9.26 -6.10 -17.41
CA ALA A 65 -7.92 -5.97 -17.96
C ALA A 65 -7.33 -4.58 -17.75
N VAL A 66 -8.14 -3.53 -17.88
CA VAL A 66 -7.72 -2.15 -17.53
C VAL A 66 -7.30 -2.10 -16.05
N ALA A 67 -8.08 -2.69 -15.13
CA ALA A 67 -7.76 -2.73 -13.72
C ALA A 67 -6.44 -3.47 -13.45
N TRP A 68 -6.19 -4.60 -14.10
CA TRP A 68 -4.93 -5.33 -14.01
C TRP A 68 -3.74 -4.54 -14.57
N CYS A 69 -3.93 -3.85 -15.71
CA CYS A 69 -2.90 -2.96 -16.26
C CYS A 69 -2.55 -1.84 -15.29
N ILE A 70 -3.55 -1.23 -14.65
CA ILE A 70 -3.34 -0.19 -13.63
C ILE A 70 -2.55 -0.76 -12.44
N CYS A 71 -2.91 -1.93 -11.92
CA CYS A 71 -2.16 -2.57 -10.84
C CYS A 71 -0.70 -2.84 -11.23
N ALA A 72 -0.47 -3.33 -12.45
CA ALA A 72 0.87 -3.58 -12.96
C ALA A 72 1.68 -2.27 -13.09
N THR A 73 1.08 -1.19 -13.59
CA THR A 73 1.76 0.11 -13.70
C THR A 73 2.12 0.67 -12.31
N PHE A 74 1.26 0.53 -11.30
CA PHE A 74 1.59 0.92 -9.94
C PHE A 74 2.74 0.10 -9.35
N ALA A 75 2.78 -1.22 -9.60
CA ALA A 75 3.88 -2.07 -9.14
C ALA A 75 5.22 -1.68 -9.79
N ILE A 76 5.23 -1.45 -11.10
CA ILE A 76 6.42 -1.01 -11.83
C ILE A 76 6.87 0.36 -11.34
N ASN A 77 5.93 1.30 -11.19
CA ASN A 77 6.21 2.64 -10.70
C ASN A 77 6.77 2.63 -9.27
N PHE A 78 6.26 1.77 -8.40
CA PHE A 78 6.77 1.57 -7.05
C PHE A 78 8.25 1.14 -7.09
N ILE A 79 8.57 0.12 -7.87
CA ILE A 79 9.95 -0.38 -7.99
C ILE A 79 10.87 0.73 -8.51
N GLN A 80 10.47 1.40 -9.60
CA GLN A 80 11.27 2.46 -10.22
C GLN A 80 11.49 3.62 -9.25
N CYS A 81 10.43 4.14 -8.62
CA CYS A 81 10.49 5.29 -7.73
C CYS A 81 11.39 5.01 -6.52
N TYR A 82 11.24 3.86 -5.87
CA TYR A 82 12.01 3.51 -4.69
C TYR A 82 13.47 3.13 -5.00
N VAL A 83 13.71 2.44 -6.12
CA VAL A 83 15.08 2.16 -6.57
C VAL A 83 15.82 3.46 -6.88
N TRP A 84 15.17 4.39 -7.58
CA TRP A 84 15.74 5.71 -7.87
C TRP A 84 16.01 6.50 -6.59
N MET A 85 15.03 6.56 -5.69
CA MET A 85 15.14 7.25 -4.41
C MET A 85 16.32 6.74 -3.58
N TYR A 86 16.48 5.42 -3.45
CA TYR A 86 17.58 4.85 -2.67
C TYR A 86 18.93 5.04 -3.32
N LYS A 87 19.05 4.86 -4.65
CA LYS A 87 20.34 4.98 -5.35
C LYS A 87 20.77 6.42 -5.55
N VAL A 88 19.86 7.30 -5.97
CA VAL A 88 20.21 8.66 -6.41
C VAL A 88 20.06 9.66 -5.27
N THR A 89 18.89 9.71 -4.62
CA THR A 89 18.58 10.72 -3.62
C THR A 89 19.20 10.41 -2.27
N LEU A 90 19.01 9.20 -1.75
CA LEU A 90 19.51 8.81 -0.43
C LEU A 90 20.93 8.23 -0.46
N LYS A 91 21.42 7.84 -1.62
CA LYS A 91 22.75 7.20 -1.82
C LYS A 91 22.97 6.01 -0.89
N ARG A 92 21.93 5.20 -0.67
CA ARG A 92 21.92 4.03 0.20
C ARG A 92 21.82 2.73 -0.59
N SER A 93 22.22 1.63 0.05
CA SER A 93 22.14 0.29 -0.55
C SER A 93 20.68 -0.17 -0.69
N LEU A 94 20.38 -0.82 -1.82
CA LEU A 94 19.07 -1.46 -2.05
C LEU A 94 18.76 -2.59 -1.05
N ALA A 95 19.78 -3.21 -0.45
CA ALA A 95 19.59 -4.20 0.61
C ALA A 95 18.85 -3.60 1.82
N SER A 96 19.08 -2.32 2.14
CA SER A 96 18.37 -1.60 3.19
C SER A 96 16.89 -1.42 2.83
N LEU A 97 16.56 -1.15 1.57
CA LEU A 97 15.18 -1.07 1.08
C LEU A 97 14.46 -2.41 1.27
N ILE A 98 15.08 -3.50 0.80
CA ILE A 98 14.49 -4.85 0.88
C ILE A 98 14.26 -5.23 2.35
N ARG A 99 15.22 -4.96 3.23
CA ARG A 99 15.09 -5.25 4.66
C ARG A 99 13.92 -4.47 5.30
N GLN A 100 13.75 -3.21 4.94
CA GLN A 100 12.64 -2.39 5.44
C GLN A 100 11.30 -2.83 4.88
N LEU A 101 11.25 -3.29 3.63
CA LEU A 101 10.04 -3.80 2.99
C LEU A 101 9.59 -5.15 3.57
N ILE A 102 10.55 -6.00 3.98
CA ILE A 102 10.26 -7.30 4.61
C ILE A 102 9.87 -7.14 6.10
N SER A 103 10.33 -6.08 6.76
CA SER A 103 10.05 -5.86 8.18
C SER A 103 8.56 -5.95 8.57
N PRO A 104 7.59 -5.40 7.82
CA PRO A 104 6.17 -5.54 8.12
C PRO A 104 5.53 -6.85 7.61
N ALA A 105 6.27 -7.70 6.88
CA ALA A 105 5.72 -8.95 6.34
C ALA A 105 5.09 -9.88 7.39
N PRO A 106 5.65 -10.04 8.61
CA PRO A 106 5.01 -10.85 9.64
C PRO A 106 3.64 -10.29 10.06
N LEU A 107 3.48 -8.97 10.14
CA LEU A 107 2.19 -8.34 10.43
C LEU A 107 1.16 -8.67 9.37
N VAL A 108 1.53 -8.56 8.09
CA VAL A 108 0.65 -8.89 6.97
C VAL A 108 0.24 -10.35 7.03
N GLY A 109 1.17 -11.27 7.32
CA GLY A 109 0.87 -12.69 7.50
C GLY A 109 -0.12 -12.96 8.63
N ILE A 110 0.08 -12.34 9.80
CA ILE A 110 -0.84 -12.46 10.94
C ILE A 110 -2.23 -11.94 10.59
N LEU A 111 -2.31 -10.77 9.92
CA LEU A 111 -3.59 -10.18 9.51
C LEU A 111 -4.34 -11.08 8.53
N ILE A 112 -3.67 -11.64 7.54
CA ILE A 112 -4.28 -12.55 6.56
C ILE A 112 -4.85 -13.77 7.28
N VAL A 113 -4.08 -14.43 8.14
CA VAL A 113 -4.52 -15.62 8.88
C VAL A 113 -5.69 -15.31 9.79
N CYS A 114 -5.64 -14.20 10.55
CA CYS A 114 -6.73 -13.80 11.45
C CYS A 114 -8.01 -13.47 10.69
N LEU A 115 -7.91 -12.68 9.61
CA LEU A 115 -9.09 -12.31 8.82
C LEU A 115 -9.69 -13.51 8.08
N TRP A 116 -8.84 -14.43 7.61
CA TRP A 116 -9.29 -15.68 7.00
C TRP A 116 -10.02 -16.58 8.01
N SER A 117 -9.48 -16.72 9.23
CA SER A 117 -10.10 -17.49 10.31
C SER A 117 -11.49 -16.92 10.70
N ILE A 118 -11.62 -15.60 10.76
CA ILE A 118 -12.89 -14.93 11.04
C ILE A 118 -13.87 -15.13 9.87
N HIS A 119 -13.38 -15.17 8.63
CA HIS A 119 -14.23 -15.43 7.47
C HIS A 119 -14.79 -16.86 7.47
N GLN A 120 -13.99 -17.83 7.94
CA GLN A 120 -14.39 -19.24 8.05
C GLN A 120 -15.35 -19.49 9.22
N SER A 121 -15.28 -18.69 10.28
CA SER A 121 -16.21 -18.75 11.40
C SER A 121 -17.56 -18.16 10.93
N SER A 122 -18.53 -19.04 10.61
CA SER A 122 -19.87 -18.68 10.13
C SER A 122 -20.68 -17.96 11.20
N ILE A 123 -20.26 -16.77 11.60
CA ILE A 123 -21.02 -15.89 12.48
C ILE A 123 -22.10 -15.26 11.61
N ILE A 124 -23.34 -15.59 11.85
CA ILE A 124 -24.54 -15.08 11.18
C ILE A 124 -24.75 -13.62 11.65
N LEU A 125 -23.90 -12.73 11.16
CA LEU A 125 -24.03 -11.29 11.39
C LEU A 125 -24.34 -10.59 10.05
N PRO A 126 -25.10 -9.49 10.05
CA PRO A 126 -25.28 -8.69 8.85
C PRO A 126 -23.92 -8.25 8.29
N GLU A 127 -23.81 -8.22 6.96
CA GLU A 127 -22.53 -7.99 6.24
C GLU A 127 -21.79 -6.74 6.73
N LEU A 128 -22.53 -5.67 7.04
CA LEU A 128 -21.96 -4.44 7.59
C LEU A 128 -21.32 -4.65 8.98
N ALA A 129 -22.00 -5.37 9.88
CA ALA A 129 -21.45 -5.65 11.21
C ALA A 129 -20.18 -6.50 11.14
N ASN A 130 -20.16 -7.50 10.24
CA ASN A 130 -19.00 -8.35 9.98
C ASN A 130 -17.80 -7.53 9.47
N LEU A 131 -18.05 -6.56 8.58
CA LEU A 131 -17.01 -5.66 8.07
C LEU A 131 -16.44 -4.78 9.18
N PHE A 132 -17.28 -4.19 10.04
CA PHE A 132 -16.84 -3.38 11.16
C PHE A 132 -15.98 -4.18 12.15
N ILE A 133 -16.42 -5.40 12.51
CA ILE A 133 -15.67 -6.28 13.41
C ILE A 133 -14.29 -6.61 12.82
N LYS A 134 -14.21 -6.98 11.54
CA LYS A 134 -12.95 -7.25 10.87
C LYS A 134 -12.02 -6.03 10.85
N ALA A 135 -12.57 -4.83 10.60
CA ALA A 135 -11.79 -3.60 10.62
C ALA A 135 -11.25 -3.29 12.02
N VAL A 136 -12.07 -3.42 13.08
CA VAL A 136 -11.64 -3.19 14.46
C VAL A 136 -10.54 -4.18 14.86
N ILE A 137 -10.70 -5.47 14.54
CA ILE A 137 -9.70 -6.50 14.86
C ILE A 137 -8.39 -6.22 14.11
N ALA A 138 -8.46 -5.84 12.83
CA ALA A 138 -7.25 -5.49 12.05
C ALA A 138 -6.50 -4.31 12.67
N VAL A 139 -7.20 -3.28 13.12
CA VAL A 139 -6.60 -2.12 13.80
C VAL A 139 -5.98 -2.54 15.13
N LEU A 140 -6.66 -3.33 15.95
CA LEU A 140 -6.12 -3.80 17.24
C LEU A 140 -4.86 -4.64 17.06
N ILE A 141 -4.86 -5.60 16.13
CA ILE A 141 -3.68 -6.43 15.82
C ILE A 141 -2.52 -5.53 15.36
N SER A 142 -2.78 -4.56 14.49
CA SER A 142 -1.75 -3.63 14.01
C SER A 142 -1.17 -2.79 15.14
N CYS A 143 -2.00 -2.27 16.05
CA CYS A 143 -1.55 -1.51 17.21
C CYS A 143 -0.69 -2.36 18.16
N ILE A 144 -1.12 -3.59 18.46
CA ILE A 144 -0.38 -4.53 19.31
C ILE A 144 0.98 -4.87 18.68
N TYR A 145 0.99 -5.16 17.36
CA TYR A 145 2.24 -5.49 16.66
C TYR A 145 3.24 -4.33 16.67
N ILE A 146 2.78 -3.11 16.40
CA ILE A 146 3.62 -1.90 16.40
C ILE A 146 4.21 -1.67 17.78
N GLN A 147 3.42 -1.91 18.83
CA GLN A 147 3.85 -1.81 20.22
C GLN A 147 4.93 -2.84 20.60
N LEU A 148 4.73 -4.10 20.16
CA LEU A 148 5.65 -5.21 20.42
C LEU A 148 6.95 -5.12 19.61
N SER A 149 6.86 -4.65 18.36
CA SER A 149 8.03 -4.49 17.49
C SER A 149 8.98 -3.38 17.92
N GLY A 150 8.58 -2.53 18.89
CA GLY A 150 9.42 -1.46 19.45
C GLY A 150 9.74 -0.32 18.46
N VAL A 151 9.23 -0.39 17.23
CA VAL A 151 9.47 0.63 16.19
C VAL A 151 8.85 1.97 16.57
N TYR A 152 7.69 1.94 17.26
CA TYR A 152 7.04 3.13 17.81
C TYR A 152 6.52 2.87 19.22
N ASN A 153 7.03 3.61 20.18
CA ASN A 153 6.54 3.55 21.56
C ASN A 153 5.33 4.50 21.71
N ILE A 154 4.17 4.03 21.17
CA ILE A 154 2.91 4.81 21.11
C ILE A 154 2.51 5.26 22.53
N ILE A 155 2.71 4.43 23.54
CA ILE A 155 2.38 4.76 24.94
C ILE A 155 3.21 5.95 25.44
N ASN A 156 4.50 6.01 25.12
CA ASN A 156 5.35 7.13 25.51
C ASN A 156 5.01 8.41 24.75
N PHE A 157 4.63 8.27 23.47
CA PHE A 157 4.19 9.40 22.66
C PHE A 157 2.87 9.99 23.19
N LEU A 158 1.89 9.16 23.52
CA LEU A 158 0.62 9.60 24.12
C LEU A 158 0.83 10.22 25.51
N LYS A 159 1.66 9.61 26.36
CA LYS A 159 2.01 10.18 27.69
C LYS A 159 2.69 11.55 27.58
N SER A 160 3.52 11.77 26.55
CA SER A 160 4.19 13.04 26.35
C SER A 160 3.23 14.15 25.87
N LYS A 161 2.14 13.79 25.16
CA LYS A 161 1.11 14.74 24.73
C LYS A 161 0.08 15.09 25.80
N ILE A 162 -0.21 14.15 26.71
CA ILE A 162 -1.15 14.38 27.83
C ILE A 162 -0.50 15.25 28.93
N LYS A 163 0.83 15.34 28.97
CA LYS A 163 1.59 16.10 29.96
C LYS A 163 1.91 17.55 29.52
N ARG A 164 1.43 17.96 28.35
CA ARG A 164 1.45 19.34 27.84
C ARG A 164 0.04 19.92 27.87
#